data_5d1ef2f4560903def35d901fe5e497f7
#
_entry.id   5d1ef2f4560903def35d901fe5e497f7
#
_cell.length_a   1.000
_cell.length_b   1.000
_cell.length_c   1.000
_cell.angle_alpha   90.00
_cell.angle_beta   90.00
_cell.angle_gamma   90.00
#
_symmetry.space_group_name_H-M   'P 1'
#
loop_
_entity.id
_entity.type
_entity.pdbx_description
1 polymer ?
#
loop_
_entity_poly.entity_id
_entity_poly.type
_entity_poly.pdbx_seq_one_letter_code
_entity_poly.pdbx_strand_id
1 'polypeptide(L)'
;MHAHATTGMSTATILKCCEAGIDRVDTSVSSMSLTYGHSPTESVIAIFKGQDRDTGLSIENVELISQYFREVRKKYSHFEGSLKGIDSRILTAQVPGGMLTNMENQLKEQGASDRLSEVLDEIPQVREDLGYIPLVTPTSQIVGTQSVLN
;
A
#
# COMPACT_ATOMS: atom_id res chain seq x y z
N MET A 1 4.40 1.01 13.09
CA MET A 1 3.61 1.79 12.08
C MET A 1 3.59 1.06 10.77
N HIS A 2 2.39 0.82 10.24
CA HIS A 2 2.15 0.15 8.97
C HIS A 2 1.42 1.12 8.03
N ALA A 3 2.01 1.50 6.92
CA ALA A 3 1.45 2.47 5.98
C ALA A 3 1.73 2.07 4.54
N HIS A 4 0.66 1.91 3.76
CA HIS A 4 0.77 1.68 2.32
C HIS A 4 1.13 2.96 1.56
N ALA A 5 1.86 2.81 0.45
CA ALA A 5 2.35 3.93 -0.36
C ALA A 5 1.36 4.41 -1.43
N THR A 6 0.17 3.82 -1.51
CA THR A 6 -0.82 4.04 -2.56
C THR A 6 -1.20 5.51 -2.75
N THR A 7 -1.24 6.28 -1.66
CA THR A 7 -1.55 7.72 -1.66
C THR A 7 -0.32 8.64 -1.80
N GLY A 8 0.89 8.06 -1.80
CA GLY A 8 2.15 8.81 -1.79
C GLY A 8 2.58 9.35 -0.43
N MET A 9 1.78 9.19 0.62
CA MET A 9 2.02 9.81 1.94
C MET A 9 2.85 8.94 2.89
N SER A 10 3.09 7.67 2.59
CA SER A 10 3.63 6.69 3.55
C SER A 10 4.98 7.10 4.16
N THR A 11 5.93 7.60 3.36
CA THR A 11 7.24 7.99 3.86
C THR A 11 7.16 9.19 4.79
N ALA A 12 6.35 10.20 4.45
CA ALA A 12 6.12 11.35 5.32
C ALA A 12 5.42 10.95 6.63
N THR A 13 4.47 10.02 6.55
CA THR A 13 3.78 9.46 7.72
C THR A 13 4.75 8.72 8.63
N ILE A 14 5.63 7.86 8.07
CA ILE A 14 6.67 7.16 8.82
C ILE A 14 7.56 8.15 9.56
N LEU A 15 8.06 9.19 8.87
CA LEU A 15 8.92 10.22 9.46
C LEU A 15 8.23 10.88 10.67
N LYS A 16 6.99 11.36 10.48
CA LYS A 16 6.23 12.02 11.55
C LYS A 16 5.90 11.09 12.72
N CYS A 17 5.61 9.82 12.45
CA CYS A 17 5.38 8.83 13.50
C CYS A 17 6.67 8.56 14.31
N CYS A 18 7.82 8.44 13.65
CA CYS A 18 9.10 8.27 14.33
C CYS A 18 9.47 9.50 15.19
N GLU A 19 9.24 10.71 14.68
CA GLU A 19 9.41 11.94 15.46
C GLU A 19 8.50 11.97 16.70
N ALA A 20 7.31 11.39 16.61
CA ALA A 20 6.36 11.27 17.70
C ALA A 20 6.64 10.09 18.66
N GLY A 21 7.68 9.28 18.43
CA GLY A 21 8.12 8.22 19.33
C GLY A 21 7.80 6.79 18.90
N ILE A 22 7.35 6.55 17.68
CA ILE A 22 7.18 5.19 17.16
C ILE A 22 8.55 4.54 16.91
N ASP A 23 8.76 3.33 17.41
CA ASP A 23 10.03 2.60 17.31
C ASP A 23 10.08 1.56 16.19
N ARG A 24 8.93 1.15 15.68
CA ARG A 24 8.84 0.11 14.65
C ARG A 24 8.00 0.57 13.48
N VAL A 25 8.56 0.45 12.28
CA VAL A 25 7.90 0.81 11.03
C VAL A 25 8.06 -0.32 10.01
N ASP A 26 7.01 -0.56 9.24
CA ASP A 26 7.02 -1.53 8.16
C ASP A 26 7.45 -0.84 6.86
N THR A 27 8.41 -1.44 6.19
CA THR A 27 8.95 -0.98 4.92
C THR A 27 9.15 -2.18 3.98
N SER A 28 9.43 -1.93 2.71
CA SER A 28 9.81 -2.98 1.77
C SER A 28 11.04 -2.56 0.97
N VAL A 29 11.89 -3.51 0.59
CA VAL A 29 13.06 -3.21 -0.26
C VAL A 29 12.61 -2.50 -1.53
N SER A 30 13.41 -1.57 -2.07
CA SER A 30 12.99 -0.65 -3.13
C SER A 30 12.41 -1.36 -4.36
N SER A 31 12.92 -2.53 -4.71
CA SER A 31 12.41 -3.34 -5.82
C SER A 31 10.99 -3.88 -5.62
N MET A 32 10.51 -3.94 -4.36
CA MET A 32 9.17 -4.44 -3.97
C MET A 32 8.30 -3.35 -3.34
N SER A 33 8.76 -2.10 -3.34
CA SER A 33 8.14 -0.97 -2.65
C SER A 33 7.16 -0.19 -3.53
N LEU A 34 6.54 0.83 -2.90
CA LEU A 34 5.62 1.79 -3.51
C LEU A 34 4.31 1.19 -4.03
N THR A 35 3.49 2.00 -4.68
CA THR A 35 2.19 1.63 -5.24
C THR A 35 1.30 0.97 -4.16
N TYR A 36 1.03 -0.33 -4.26
CA TYR A 36 0.25 -1.09 -3.27
C TYR A 36 1.05 -1.49 -2.02
N GLY A 37 2.38 -1.41 -2.09
CA GLY A 37 3.30 -1.81 -1.02
C GLY A 37 3.60 -0.68 -0.04
N HIS A 38 4.80 -0.72 0.55
CA HIS A 38 5.25 0.22 1.57
C HIS A 38 6.30 1.18 1.03
N SER A 39 6.76 2.09 1.89
CA SER A 39 7.91 2.96 1.61
C SER A 39 9.18 2.14 1.39
N PRO A 40 10.09 2.59 0.49
CA PRO A 40 11.34 1.89 0.27
C PRO A 40 12.22 1.89 1.55
N THR A 41 12.68 0.71 1.94
CA THR A 41 13.56 0.52 3.11
C THR A 41 14.81 1.38 3.00
N GLU A 42 15.46 1.39 1.84
CA GLU A 42 16.68 2.14 1.56
C GLU A 42 16.45 3.66 1.73
N SER A 43 15.31 4.17 1.28
CA SER A 43 14.94 5.58 1.46
C SER A 43 14.73 5.93 2.93
N VAL A 44 14.06 5.06 3.69
CA VAL A 44 13.83 5.27 5.13
C VAL A 44 15.15 5.24 5.91
N ILE A 45 16.05 4.29 5.61
CA ILE A 45 17.40 4.25 6.18
C ILE A 45 18.15 5.57 5.88
N ALA A 46 18.12 6.02 4.63
CA ALA A 46 18.81 7.25 4.22
C ALA A 46 18.29 8.50 4.94
N ILE A 47 16.96 8.59 5.16
CA ILE A 47 16.33 9.70 5.87
C ILE A 47 16.84 9.78 7.32
N PHE A 48 16.95 8.64 8.02
CA PHE A 48 17.34 8.60 9.43
C PHE A 48 18.85 8.52 9.66
N LYS A 49 19.65 8.34 8.60
CA LYS A 49 21.10 8.20 8.70
C LYS A 49 21.74 9.41 9.41
N GLY A 50 22.49 9.14 10.47
CA GLY A 50 23.17 10.17 11.27
C GLY A 50 22.27 11.00 12.16
N GLN A 51 20.99 10.62 12.33
CA GLN A 51 20.05 11.24 13.28
C GLN A 51 19.96 10.41 14.56
N ASP A 52 19.33 10.95 15.61
CA ASP A 52 19.12 10.26 16.89
C ASP A 52 18.41 8.90 16.76
N ARG A 53 17.65 8.73 15.69
CA ARG A 53 16.90 7.52 15.36
C ARG A 53 17.48 6.76 14.16
N ASP A 54 18.80 6.85 13.97
CA ASP A 54 19.50 6.05 12.95
C ASP A 54 19.23 4.56 13.16
N THR A 55 18.86 3.88 12.08
CA THR A 55 18.51 2.46 12.13
C THR A 55 19.73 1.55 12.32
N GLY A 56 20.94 2.04 12.04
CA GLY A 56 22.18 1.24 12.02
C GLY A 56 22.25 0.23 10.86
N LEU A 57 21.26 0.21 9.95
CA LEU A 57 21.26 -0.69 8.80
C LEU A 57 22.16 -0.16 7.67
N SER A 58 22.87 -1.09 6.97
CA SER A 58 23.65 -0.75 5.78
C SER A 58 22.75 -0.71 4.56
N ILE A 59 22.73 0.42 3.84
CA ILE A 59 22.02 0.57 2.57
C ILE A 59 22.58 -0.41 1.54
N GLU A 60 23.88 -0.61 1.52
CA GLU A 60 24.58 -1.52 0.60
C GLU A 60 24.08 -2.97 0.75
N ASN A 61 23.92 -3.43 1.99
CA ASN A 61 23.40 -4.77 2.26
C ASN A 61 21.91 -4.91 1.84
N VAL A 62 21.11 -3.88 2.10
CA VAL A 62 19.69 -3.88 1.69
C VAL A 62 19.57 -3.82 0.15
N GLU A 63 20.46 -3.07 -0.53
CA GLU A 63 20.47 -3.02 -1.99
C GLU A 63 20.81 -4.38 -2.63
N LEU A 64 21.70 -5.18 -2.02
CA LEU A 64 21.96 -6.54 -2.50
C LEU A 64 20.69 -7.41 -2.45
N ILE A 65 19.90 -7.29 -1.39
CA ILE A 65 18.60 -7.96 -1.26
C ILE A 65 17.63 -7.42 -2.34
N SER A 66 17.60 -6.11 -2.52
CA SER A 66 16.74 -5.45 -3.50
C SER A 66 17.06 -5.89 -4.93
N GLN A 67 18.35 -6.07 -5.28
CA GLN A 67 18.76 -6.58 -6.59
C GLN A 67 18.19 -7.98 -6.87
N TYR A 68 18.27 -8.88 -5.89
CA TYR A 68 17.68 -10.21 -6.03
C TYR A 68 16.16 -10.14 -6.25
N PHE A 69 15.44 -9.38 -5.43
CA PHE A 69 13.99 -9.27 -5.54
C PHE A 69 13.52 -8.51 -6.79
N ARG A 70 14.36 -7.69 -7.40
CA ARG A 70 14.07 -7.05 -8.70
C ARG A 70 13.85 -8.09 -9.81
N GLU A 71 14.66 -9.13 -9.83
CA GLU A 71 14.50 -10.25 -10.79
C GLU A 71 13.31 -11.15 -10.42
N VAL A 72 13.10 -11.39 -9.12
CA VAL A 72 11.92 -12.14 -8.64
C VAL A 72 10.64 -11.44 -9.06
N ARG A 73 10.53 -10.12 -8.84
CA ARG A 73 9.34 -9.33 -9.19
C ARG A 73 8.95 -9.45 -10.67
N LYS A 74 9.93 -9.47 -11.57
CA LYS A 74 9.66 -9.64 -13.01
C LYS A 74 8.90 -10.93 -13.31
N LYS A 75 9.21 -12.02 -12.59
CA LYS A 75 8.55 -13.33 -12.78
C LYS A 75 7.09 -13.31 -12.35
N TYR A 76 6.73 -12.44 -11.42
CA TYR A 76 5.39 -12.33 -10.85
C TYR A 76 4.63 -11.08 -11.31
N SER A 77 5.13 -10.38 -12.33
CA SER A 77 4.54 -9.13 -12.83
C SER A 77 3.08 -9.26 -13.27
N HIS A 78 2.65 -10.44 -13.69
CA HIS A 78 1.27 -10.71 -14.10
C HIS A 78 0.26 -10.74 -12.94
N PHE A 79 0.74 -10.80 -11.69
CA PHE A 79 -0.09 -10.66 -10.49
C PHE A 79 -0.16 -9.22 -9.97
N GLU A 80 0.61 -8.30 -10.54
CA GLU A 80 0.56 -6.90 -10.13
C GLU A 80 -0.74 -6.26 -10.61
N GLY A 81 -1.32 -5.38 -9.77
CA GLY A 81 -2.45 -4.55 -10.16
C GLY A 81 -2.09 -3.51 -11.24
N SER A 82 -3.11 -2.83 -11.74
CA SER A 82 -2.98 -1.86 -12.84
C SER A 82 -2.35 -0.54 -12.43
N LEU A 83 -2.43 -0.17 -11.15
CA LEU A 83 -1.92 1.10 -10.64
C LEU A 83 -0.41 1.23 -10.86
N LYS A 84 -0.01 2.32 -11.49
CA LYS A 84 1.39 2.75 -11.66
C LYS A 84 1.58 4.11 -10.98
N GLY A 85 2.27 4.11 -9.82
CA GLY A 85 2.50 5.33 -9.05
C GLY A 85 1.49 5.54 -7.93
N ILE A 86 0.87 6.72 -7.86
CA ILE A 86 -0.01 7.18 -6.77
C ILE A 86 -1.44 7.32 -7.28
N ASP A 87 -2.42 6.97 -6.44
CA ASP A 87 -3.83 7.27 -6.70
C ASP A 87 -4.42 8.07 -5.52
N SER A 88 -4.67 9.36 -5.75
CA SER A 88 -5.23 10.27 -4.74
C SER A 88 -6.71 10.01 -4.43
N ARG A 89 -7.46 9.30 -5.29
CA ARG A 89 -8.86 8.90 -5.01
C ARG A 89 -8.94 8.05 -3.76
N ILE A 90 -7.89 7.28 -3.47
CA ILE A 90 -7.75 6.47 -2.26
C ILE A 90 -7.82 7.30 -0.97
N LEU A 91 -7.46 8.58 -1.00
CA LEU A 91 -7.59 9.47 0.17
C LEU A 91 -9.04 9.67 0.57
N THR A 92 -9.96 9.73 -0.40
CA THR A 92 -11.40 9.85 -0.15
C THR A 92 -12.02 8.49 0.21
N ALA A 93 -11.77 7.48 -0.60
CA ALA A 93 -12.28 6.12 -0.38
C ALA A 93 -11.63 5.41 0.81
N GLN A 94 -10.43 5.85 1.24
CA GLN A 94 -9.65 5.27 2.35
C GLN A 94 -9.35 3.77 2.17
N VAL A 95 -9.09 3.34 0.95
CA VAL A 95 -8.90 1.93 0.58
C VAL A 95 -7.45 1.49 0.84
N PRO A 96 -7.21 0.44 1.65
CA PRO A 96 -5.88 -0.15 1.78
C PRO A 96 -5.38 -0.76 0.45
N GLY A 97 -4.07 -0.69 0.20
CA GLY A 97 -3.49 -1.18 -1.05
C GLY A 97 -3.85 -2.64 -1.40
N GLY A 98 -3.85 -3.54 -0.40
CA GLY A 98 -4.26 -4.94 -0.61
C GLY A 98 -5.73 -5.10 -1.01
N MET A 99 -6.63 -4.29 -0.44
CA MET A 99 -8.04 -4.27 -0.83
C MET A 99 -8.22 -3.82 -2.29
N LEU A 100 -7.50 -2.78 -2.71
CA LEU A 100 -7.55 -2.28 -4.09
C LEU A 100 -7.16 -3.36 -5.10
N THR A 101 -6.05 -4.07 -4.86
CA THR A 101 -5.62 -5.17 -5.73
C THR A 101 -6.64 -6.30 -5.80
N ASN A 102 -7.28 -6.64 -4.67
CA ASN A 102 -8.33 -7.67 -4.64
C ASN A 102 -9.55 -7.25 -5.45
N MET A 103 -10.01 -6.00 -5.34
CA MET A 103 -11.12 -5.48 -6.14
C MET A 103 -10.80 -5.46 -7.63
N GLU A 104 -9.60 -5.04 -8.04
CA GLU A 104 -9.15 -5.12 -9.43
C GLU A 104 -9.21 -6.55 -9.98
N ASN A 105 -8.75 -7.53 -9.19
CA ASN A 105 -8.80 -8.93 -9.60
C ASN A 105 -10.23 -9.44 -9.71
N GLN A 106 -11.11 -9.12 -8.75
CA GLN A 106 -12.53 -9.50 -8.79
C GLN A 106 -13.23 -8.92 -10.02
N LEU A 107 -13.01 -7.62 -10.31
CA LEU A 107 -13.56 -6.98 -11.49
C LEU A 107 -13.04 -7.60 -12.79
N LYS A 108 -11.75 -7.97 -12.82
CA LYS A 108 -11.17 -8.65 -13.97
C LYS A 108 -11.79 -10.02 -14.22
N GLU A 109 -12.02 -10.81 -13.16
CA GLU A 109 -12.69 -12.11 -13.25
C GLU A 109 -14.15 -11.99 -13.75
N GLN A 110 -14.80 -10.87 -13.43
CA GLN A 110 -16.17 -10.58 -13.88
C GLN A 110 -16.24 -9.88 -15.26
N GLY A 111 -15.09 -9.58 -15.89
CA GLY A 111 -15.04 -8.86 -17.17
C GLY A 111 -15.41 -7.38 -17.07
N ALA A 112 -15.32 -6.78 -15.87
CA ALA A 112 -15.75 -5.42 -15.54
C ALA A 112 -14.58 -4.54 -15.06
N SER A 113 -13.36 -4.74 -15.59
CA SER A 113 -12.15 -4.03 -15.18
C SER A 113 -12.22 -2.50 -15.33
N ASP A 114 -13.05 -2.02 -16.22
CA ASP A 114 -13.31 -0.59 -16.49
C ASP A 114 -14.17 0.08 -15.41
N ARG A 115 -14.85 -0.69 -14.54
CA ARG A 115 -15.75 -0.18 -13.52
C ARG A 115 -15.06 0.12 -12.17
N LEU A 116 -13.73 0.06 -12.08
CA LEU A 116 -13.00 0.29 -10.82
C LEU A 116 -13.34 1.64 -10.17
N SER A 117 -13.51 2.70 -10.96
CA SER A 117 -13.87 4.02 -10.44
C SER A 117 -15.24 4.02 -9.77
N GLU A 118 -16.24 3.35 -10.36
CA GLU A 118 -17.58 3.22 -9.79
C GLU A 118 -17.52 2.50 -8.44
N VAL A 119 -16.75 1.41 -8.37
CA VAL A 119 -16.55 0.66 -7.11
C VAL A 119 -15.87 1.52 -6.02
N LEU A 120 -14.88 2.33 -6.39
CA LEU A 120 -14.23 3.23 -5.44
C LEU A 120 -15.19 4.30 -4.90
N ASP A 121 -16.07 4.80 -5.73
CA ASP A 121 -17.10 5.78 -5.36
C ASP A 121 -18.21 5.17 -4.47
N GLU A 122 -18.43 3.85 -4.56
CA GLU A 122 -19.41 3.11 -3.75
C GLU A 122 -18.91 2.81 -2.32
N ILE A 123 -17.60 2.69 -2.13
CA ILE A 123 -17.00 2.30 -0.84
C ILE A 123 -17.43 3.18 0.34
N PRO A 124 -17.49 4.52 0.25
CA PRO A 124 -17.95 5.37 1.34
C PRO A 124 -19.38 5.03 1.79
N GLN A 125 -20.28 4.75 0.83
CA GLN A 125 -21.68 4.39 1.13
C GLN A 125 -21.75 3.02 1.83
N VAL A 126 -21.07 2.02 1.31
CA VAL A 126 -21.03 0.68 1.93
C VAL A 126 -20.44 0.74 3.34
N ARG A 127 -19.42 1.59 3.58
CA ARG A 127 -18.87 1.80 4.91
C ARG A 127 -19.87 2.44 5.87
N GLU A 128 -20.63 3.41 5.39
CA GLU A 128 -21.69 4.05 6.18
C GLU A 128 -22.77 3.05 6.57
N ASP A 129 -23.26 2.27 5.60
CA ASP A 129 -24.28 1.24 5.80
C ASP A 129 -23.83 0.17 6.80
N LEU A 130 -22.54 -0.12 6.85
CA LEU A 130 -21.93 -1.06 7.81
C LEU A 130 -21.49 -0.41 9.13
N GLY A 131 -21.85 0.87 9.38
CA GLY A 131 -21.52 1.57 10.62
C GLY A 131 -20.06 2.00 10.73
N TYR A 132 -19.40 2.36 9.62
CA TYR A 132 -18.02 2.84 9.55
C TYR A 132 -16.99 1.87 10.14
N ILE A 133 -17.15 0.58 9.87
CA ILE A 133 -16.18 -0.45 10.31
C ILE A 133 -14.76 -0.15 9.82
N PRO A 134 -13.71 -0.49 10.59
CA PRO A 134 -12.33 -0.28 10.17
C PRO A 134 -12.00 -1.05 8.87
N LEU A 135 -11.31 -0.39 7.94
CA LEU A 135 -10.83 -1.02 6.71
C LEU A 135 -9.51 -1.79 6.94
N VAL A 136 -9.60 -2.84 7.72
CA VAL A 136 -8.51 -3.78 8.02
C VAL A 136 -9.01 -5.21 7.80
N THR A 137 -8.11 -6.15 7.51
CA THR A 137 -8.50 -7.56 7.31
C THR A 137 -9.17 -8.14 8.58
N PRO A 138 -10.33 -8.81 8.48
CA PRO A 138 -11.08 -9.19 7.27
C PRO A 138 -12.11 -8.15 6.79
N THR A 139 -12.44 -7.14 7.57
CA THR A 139 -13.53 -6.19 7.30
C THR A 139 -13.33 -5.39 6.02
N SER A 140 -12.09 -5.06 5.66
CA SER A 140 -11.79 -4.40 4.38
C SER A 140 -12.20 -5.26 3.18
N GLN A 141 -12.07 -6.58 3.27
CA GLN A 141 -12.50 -7.49 2.21
C GLN A 141 -14.03 -7.56 2.10
N ILE A 142 -14.73 -7.50 3.22
CA ILE A 142 -16.21 -7.48 3.26
C ILE A 142 -16.71 -6.21 2.54
N VAL A 143 -16.19 -5.04 2.91
CA VAL A 143 -16.54 -3.77 2.28
C VAL A 143 -16.22 -3.80 0.78
N GLY A 144 -15.01 -4.24 0.40
CA GLY A 144 -14.60 -4.28 -1.00
C GLY A 144 -15.47 -5.21 -1.85
N THR A 145 -15.75 -6.41 -1.35
CA THR A 145 -16.63 -7.35 -2.07
C THR A 145 -18.04 -6.81 -2.20
N GLN A 146 -18.61 -6.23 -1.14
CA GLN A 146 -19.95 -5.63 -1.22
C GLN A 146 -19.99 -4.48 -2.22
N SER A 147 -18.97 -3.61 -2.24
CA SER A 147 -18.90 -2.50 -3.21
C SER A 147 -18.77 -2.96 -4.67
N VAL A 148 -18.19 -4.14 -4.91
CA VAL A 148 -18.14 -4.75 -6.25
C VAL A 148 -19.49 -5.35 -6.66
N LEU A 149 -20.29 -5.83 -5.68
CA LEU A 149 -21.58 -6.46 -5.95
C LEU A 149 -22.73 -5.46 -6.15
N ASN A 150 -22.64 -4.26 -5.61
CA ASN A 150 -23.60 -3.18 -5.81
C ASN A 150 -23.46 -2.57 -7.20
#